data_906c7c0dea4922745f2d564e98cc5526
#
_entry.id   906c7c0dea4922745f2d564e98cc5526
#
_cell.length_a   1.000
_cell.length_b   1.000
_cell.length_c   1.000
_cell.angle_alpha   90.00
_cell.angle_beta   90.00
_cell.angle_gamma   90.00
#
_symmetry.space_group_name_H-M   'P 1'
#
loop_
_entity.id
_entity.type
_entity.pdbx_description
1 polymer ?
#
loop_
_entity_poly.entity_id
_entity_poly.type
_entity_poly.pdbx_seq_one_letter_code
_entity_poly.pdbx_strand_id
1 'polypeptide(L)'
;ETNNIKYVPIEEYVIGVVAGEMPVEFELEALKAQATVARTYLYKKMSGGAHNDADICDNPSHCQAWYSLDRLYGIWKRSKGYTEEECNMYFKKVEEAVDSTENIVVTYKDKYISAYFHACSGGKTEDVSAIWGKQNIPYLVSVGSKEEKSYRNYTSQVKLSISKLEEKLNNEQT
;
A
#
# COMPACT_ATOMS: atom_id res chain seq x y z
N GLU A 1 -2.06 1.91 -22.90
CA GLU A 1 -2.71 2.47 -21.69
C GLU A 1 -3.85 3.37 -22.15
N THR A 2 -5.09 2.97 -21.93
CA THR A 2 -6.24 3.82 -22.17
C THR A 2 -6.32 4.79 -21.00
N ASN A 3 -6.05 6.07 -21.23
CA ASN A 3 -6.22 7.15 -20.24
C ASN A 3 -7.73 7.38 -19.98
N ASN A 4 -8.38 6.43 -19.32
CA ASN A 4 -9.76 6.57 -18.90
C ASN A 4 -9.82 7.24 -17.53
N ILE A 5 -10.22 8.49 -17.49
CA ILE A 5 -10.51 9.20 -16.25
C ILE A 5 -11.82 8.64 -15.67
N LYS A 6 -11.79 8.28 -14.40
CA LYS A 6 -12.94 7.81 -13.65
C LYS A 6 -13.14 8.70 -12.41
N TYR A 7 -14.35 9.15 -12.19
CA TYR A 7 -14.72 9.84 -10.95
C TYR A 7 -15.16 8.82 -9.92
N VAL A 8 -14.47 8.82 -8.78
CA VAL A 8 -14.72 7.88 -7.68
C VAL A 8 -14.86 8.69 -6.39
N PRO A 9 -15.90 8.47 -5.56
CA PRO A 9 -15.98 9.07 -4.23
C PRO A 9 -14.73 8.73 -3.41
N ILE A 10 -14.29 9.67 -2.54
CA ILE A 10 -13.04 9.53 -1.78
C ILE A 10 -13.02 8.24 -0.96
N GLU A 11 -14.08 7.96 -0.21
CA GLU A 11 -14.11 6.77 0.65
C GLU A 11 -14.21 5.47 -0.16
N GLU A 12 -14.92 5.47 -1.29
CA GLU A 12 -14.90 4.32 -2.23
C GLU A 12 -13.49 4.09 -2.81
N TYR A 13 -12.76 5.16 -3.12
CA TYR A 13 -11.36 5.05 -3.51
C TYR A 13 -10.51 4.45 -2.38
N VAL A 14 -10.66 4.93 -1.15
CA VAL A 14 -9.91 4.42 0.02
C VAL A 14 -10.22 2.95 0.27
N ILE A 15 -11.49 2.51 0.16
CA ILE A 15 -11.87 1.09 0.23
C ILE A 15 -11.08 0.26 -0.79
N GLY A 16 -11.07 0.69 -2.06
CA GLY A 16 -10.37 -0.01 -3.13
C GLY A 16 -8.86 -0.09 -2.94
N VAL A 17 -8.26 0.93 -2.30
CA VAL A 17 -6.83 0.94 -1.93
C VAL A 17 -6.56 -0.01 -0.76
N VAL A 18 -7.30 0.12 0.34
CA VAL A 18 -7.10 -0.73 1.54
C VAL A 18 -7.23 -2.20 1.19
N ALA A 19 -8.27 -2.58 0.46
CA ALA A 19 -8.50 -3.96 0.04
C ALA A 19 -7.48 -4.48 -0.99
N GLY A 20 -6.80 -3.58 -1.70
CA GLY A 20 -5.75 -3.91 -2.67
C GLY A 20 -4.36 -4.03 -2.06
N GLU A 21 -4.08 -3.23 -1.03
CA GLU A 21 -2.75 -3.12 -0.41
C GLU A 21 -2.56 -4.02 0.81
N MET A 22 -3.64 -4.36 1.51
CA MET A 22 -3.58 -5.13 2.75
C MET A 22 -4.41 -6.41 2.69
N PRO A 23 -3.90 -7.54 3.22
CA PRO A 23 -4.73 -8.74 3.38
C PRO A 23 -5.96 -8.44 4.24
N VAL A 24 -7.15 -8.72 3.70
CA VAL A 24 -8.43 -8.41 4.36
C VAL A 24 -8.69 -9.25 5.61
N GLU A 25 -7.90 -10.30 5.81
CA GLU A 25 -7.92 -11.14 7.01
C GLU A 25 -7.31 -10.42 8.23
N PHE A 26 -6.51 -9.37 8.04
CA PHE A 26 -5.88 -8.62 9.12
C PHE A 26 -6.90 -8.03 10.08
N GLU A 27 -6.47 -7.72 11.28
CA GLU A 27 -7.33 -7.13 12.32
C GLU A 27 -7.95 -5.81 11.87
N LEU A 28 -9.15 -5.53 12.33
CA LEU A 28 -9.91 -4.32 11.95
C LEU A 28 -9.09 -3.05 12.20
N GLU A 29 -8.39 -2.96 13.33
CA GLU A 29 -7.56 -1.79 13.66
C GLU A 29 -6.37 -1.61 12.70
N ALA A 30 -5.83 -2.70 12.14
CA ALA A 30 -4.80 -2.60 11.11
C ALA A 30 -5.37 -2.05 9.79
N LEU A 31 -6.57 -2.48 9.40
CA LEU A 31 -7.28 -1.94 8.23
C LEU A 31 -7.64 -0.46 8.43
N LYS A 32 -8.05 -0.04 9.63
CA LYS A 32 -8.29 1.36 9.99
C LYS A 32 -7.03 2.22 9.87
N ALA A 33 -5.90 1.70 10.35
CA ALA A 33 -4.62 2.39 10.20
C ALA A 33 -4.26 2.57 8.72
N GLN A 34 -4.43 1.53 7.89
CA GLN A 34 -4.20 1.61 6.45
C GLN A 34 -5.16 2.60 5.76
N ALA A 35 -6.44 2.64 6.15
CA ALA A 35 -7.40 3.59 5.62
C ALA A 35 -6.97 5.04 5.89
N THR A 36 -6.55 5.33 7.12
CA THR A 36 -6.03 6.66 7.51
C THR A 36 -4.78 7.04 6.70
N VAL A 37 -3.87 6.11 6.49
CA VAL A 37 -2.64 6.32 5.71
C VAL A 37 -2.97 6.53 4.22
N ALA A 38 -3.82 5.68 3.63
CA ALA A 38 -4.22 5.77 2.24
C ALA A 38 -4.95 7.09 1.93
N ARG A 39 -5.86 7.51 2.80
CA ARG A 39 -6.58 8.78 2.70
C ARG A 39 -5.62 9.97 2.80
N THR A 40 -4.67 9.92 3.73
CA THR A 40 -3.64 10.96 3.88
C THR A 40 -2.79 11.09 2.63
N TYR A 41 -2.39 9.96 2.05
CA TYR A 41 -1.63 9.93 0.79
C TYR A 41 -2.44 10.54 -0.36
N LEU A 42 -3.72 10.17 -0.50
CA LEU A 42 -4.61 10.75 -1.50
C LEU A 42 -4.68 12.27 -1.40
N TYR A 43 -5.02 12.81 -0.21
CA TYR A 43 -5.10 14.27 -0.01
C TYR A 43 -3.77 14.97 -0.25
N LYS A 44 -2.66 14.33 0.10
CA LYS A 44 -1.33 14.85 -0.20
C LYS A 44 -1.09 14.97 -1.71
N LYS A 45 -1.49 13.96 -2.48
CA LYS A 45 -1.38 13.96 -3.96
C LYS A 45 -2.28 15.01 -4.60
N MET A 46 -3.54 15.09 -4.18
CA MET A 46 -4.50 16.10 -4.65
C MET A 46 -3.97 17.52 -4.43
N SER A 47 -3.37 17.79 -3.27
CA SER A 47 -2.81 19.11 -2.96
C SER A 47 -1.52 19.44 -3.73
N GLY A 48 -0.84 18.46 -4.30
CA GLY A 48 0.44 18.62 -4.99
C GLY A 48 0.36 18.60 -6.52
N GLY A 49 -0.81 18.32 -7.11
CA GLY A 49 -0.98 18.28 -8.57
C GLY A 49 -0.11 17.21 -9.25
N ALA A 50 -0.18 15.98 -8.78
CA ALA A 50 0.68 14.89 -9.25
C ALA A 50 0.44 14.48 -10.73
N HIS A 51 -0.72 14.81 -11.26
CA HIS A 51 -1.13 14.53 -12.64
C HIS A 51 -1.79 15.75 -13.27
N ASN A 52 -1.73 15.86 -14.61
CA ASN A 52 -2.33 16.99 -15.32
C ASN A 52 -3.88 16.91 -15.39
N ASP A 53 -4.40 15.70 -15.54
CA ASP A 53 -5.82 15.47 -15.84
C ASP A 53 -6.55 14.64 -14.77
N ALA A 54 -5.85 14.23 -13.69
CA ALA A 54 -6.42 13.43 -12.61
C ALA A 54 -5.76 13.76 -11.27
N ASP A 55 -6.46 13.55 -10.17
CA ASP A 55 -5.91 13.73 -8.83
C ASP A 55 -4.86 12.66 -8.48
N ILE A 56 -5.09 11.43 -8.95
CA ILE A 56 -4.24 10.27 -8.66
C ILE A 56 -4.41 9.20 -9.76
N CYS A 57 -3.45 8.29 -9.90
CA CYS A 57 -3.59 7.11 -10.76
C CYS A 57 -3.60 5.81 -9.94
N ASP A 58 -4.03 4.72 -10.58
CA ASP A 58 -4.11 3.38 -9.99
C ASP A 58 -2.81 2.54 -10.19
N ASN A 59 -1.74 3.16 -10.66
CA ASN A 59 -0.44 2.52 -10.85
C ASN A 59 0.35 2.49 -9.53
N PRO A 60 0.61 1.30 -8.92
CA PRO A 60 1.34 1.19 -7.66
C PRO A 60 2.79 1.65 -7.73
N SER A 61 3.40 1.69 -8.93
CA SER A 61 4.76 2.22 -9.11
C SER A 61 4.82 3.75 -9.11
N HIS A 62 3.68 4.43 -9.18
CA HIS A 62 3.62 5.89 -9.22
C HIS A 62 2.74 6.47 -8.10
N CYS A 63 1.58 5.86 -7.82
CA CYS A 63 0.66 6.28 -6.77
C CYS A 63 0.32 5.11 -5.84
N GLN A 64 -0.92 4.67 -5.79
CA GLN A 64 -1.39 3.54 -4.98
C GLN A 64 -2.15 2.57 -5.89
N ALA A 65 -2.04 1.26 -5.62
CA ALA A 65 -2.90 0.29 -6.27
C ALA A 65 -4.36 0.56 -5.87
N TRP A 66 -5.23 0.65 -6.86
CA TRP A 66 -6.66 0.76 -6.65
C TRP A 66 -7.40 -0.30 -7.46
N TYR A 67 -8.37 -0.94 -6.82
CA TYR A 67 -9.20 -1.94 -7.47
C TYR A 67 -10.68 -1.65 -7.22
N SER A 68 -11.48 -1.76 -8.29
CA SER A 68 -12.94 -1.75 -8.16
C SER A 68 -13.42 -2.99 -7.41
N LEU A 69 -14.62 -2.92 -6.84
CA LEU A 69 -15.25 -4.02 -6.11
C LEU A 69 -15.27 -5.32 -6.92
N ASP A 70 -15.72 -5.27 -8.16
CA ASP A 70 -15.77 -6.46 -9.04
C ASP A 70 -14.39 -7.09 -9.24
N ARG A 71 -13.36 -6.24 -9.39
CA ARG A 71 -11.98 -6.71 -9.53
C ARG A 71 -11.46 -7.34 -8.25
N LEU A 72 -11.77 -6.76 -7.08
CA LEU A 72 -11.40 -7.31 -5.77
C LEU A 72 -12.00 -8.70 -5.56
N TYR A 73 -13.30 -8.85 -5.80
CA TYR A 73 -13.98 -10.15 -5.68
C TYR A 73 -13.37 -11.18 -6.63
N GLY A 74 -13.10 -10.79 -7.87
CA GLY A 74 -12.43 -11.66 -8.83
C GLY A 74 -11.02 -12.09 -8.38
N ILE A 75 -10.26 -11.20 -7.75
CA ILE A 75 -8.93 -11.49 -7.20
C ILE A 75 -9.07 -12.45 -6.01
N TRP A 76 -9.92 -12.16 -5.04
CA TRP A 76 -10.10 -12.96 -3.83
C TRP A 76 -10.59 -14.38 -4.14
N LYS A 77 -11.57 -14.52 -5.03
CA LYS A 77 -12.04 -15.84 -5.48
C LYS A 77 -10.93 -16.66 -6.15
N ARG A 78 -10.12 -16.04 -7.03
CA ARG A 78 -9.04 -16.75 -7.74
C ARG A 78 -7.84 -17.04 -6.86
N SER A 79 -7.42 -16.09 -6.03
CA SER A 79 -6.16 -16.20 -5.27
C SER A 79 -6.32 -16.86 -3.91
N LYS A 80 -7.51 -16.74 -3.29
CA LYS A 80 -7.81 -17.23 -1.95
C LYS A 80 -8.84 -18.34 -1.94
N GLY A 81 -9.58 -18.53 -3.05
CA GLY A 81 -10.68 -19.49 -3.11
C GLY A 81 -11.92 -19.08 -2.32
N TYR A 82 -12.09 -17.79 -2.01
CA TYR A 82 -13.23 -17.31 -1.22
C TYR A 82 -14.55 -17.50 -1.96
N THR A 83 -15.58 -17.87 -1.19
CA THR A 83 -16.96 -17.86 -1.64
C THR A 83 -17.49 -16.43 -1.78
N GLU A 84 -18.68 -16.28 -2.34
CA GLU A 84 -19.36 -14.97 -2.42
C GLU A 84 -19.63 -14.41 -1.03
N GLU A 85 -20.07 -15.26 -0.10
CA GLU A 85 -20.37 -14.88 1.28
C GLU A 85 -19.11 -14.38 2.01
N GLU A 86 -17.96 -15.06 1.82
CA GLU A 86 -16.69 -14.64 2.39
C GLU A 86 -16.21 -13.31 1.78
N CYS A 87 -16.34 -13.14 0.47
CA CYS A 87 -16.03 -11.86 -0.19
C CYS A 87 -16.89 -10.72 0.39
N ASN A 88 -18.20 -10.95 0.56
CA ASN A 88 -19.10 -9.97 1.16
C ASN A 88 -18.72 -9.66 2.62
N MET A 89 -18.37 -10.66 3.40
CA MET A 89 -17.94 -10.49 4.80
C MET A 89 -16.67 -9.62 4.89
N TYR A 90 -15.65 -9.93 4.10
CA TYR A 90 -14.41 -9.18 4.10
C TYR A 90 -14.58 -7.78 3.54
N PHE A 91 -15.40 -7.60 2.53
CA PHE A 91 -15.71 -6.28 1.99
C PHE A 91 -16.35 -5.39 3.06
N LYS A 92 -17.38 -5.88 3.77
CA LYS A 92 -17.99 -5.14 4.88
C LYS A 92 -17.01 -4.77 5.99
N LYS A 93 -16.04 -5.64 6.28
CA LYS A 93 -14.99 -5.34 7.26
C LYS A 93 -14.09 -4.20 6.77
N VAL A 94 -13.78 -4.14 5.48
CA VAL A 94 -13.00 -3.02 4.90
C VAL A 94 -13.83 -1.74 4.91
N GLU A 95 -15.13 -1.81 4.53
CA GLU A 95 -16.04 -0.66 4.64
C GLU A 95 -16.08 -0.13 6.07
N GLU A 96 -16.29 -0.99 7.07
CA GLU A 96 -16.28 -0.60 8.48
C GLU A 96 -14.98 0.10 8.88
N ALA A 97 -13.83 -0.41 8.42
CA ALA A 97 -12.53 0.21 8.70
C ALA A 97 -12.42 1.61 8.11
N VAL A 98 -12.89 1.81 6.89
CA VAL A 98 -12.85 3.08 6.18
C VAL A 98 -13.85 4.08 6.77
N ASP A 99 -15.09 3.67 6.97
CA ASP A 99 -16.18 4.51 7.51
C ASP A 99 -15.87 4.99 8.94
N SER A 100 -15.36 4.09 9.79
CA SER A 100 -14.99 4.43 11.17
C SER A 100 -13.80 5.37 11.29
N THR A 101 -13.07 5.58 10.21
CA THR A 101 -11.93 6.52 10.09
C THR A 101 -12.20 7.64 9.09
N GLU A 102 -13.45 7.85 8.70
CA GLU A 102 -13.83 8.92 7.78
C GLU A 102 -13.30 10.28 8.26
N ASN A 103 -12.77 11.08 7.34
CA ASN A 103 -12.15 12.38 7.62
C ASN A 103 -10.90 12.35 8.53
N ILE A 104 -10.42 11.18 8.96
CA ILE A 104 -9.18 11.08 9.74
C ILE A 104 -7.97 11.01 8.79
N VAL A 105 -7.04 11.94 8.99
CA VAL A 105 -5.78 12.05 8.23
C VAL A 105 -4.62 12.35 9.15
N VAL A 106 -3.41 12.12 8.70
CA VAL A 106 -2.18 12.42 9.46
C VAL A 106 -1.53 13.68 8.92
N THR A 107 -1.27 14.64 9.81
CA THR A 107 -0.62 15.91 9.46
C THR A 107 0.64 16.13 10.28
N TYR A 108 1.54 16.94 9.74
CA TYR A 108 2.70 17.49 10.43
C TYR A 108 2.78 18.99 10.13
N LYS A 109 2.72 19.82 11.18
CA LYS A 109 2.66 21.29 11.06
C LYS A 109 1.57 21.74 10.07
N ASP A 110 0.36 21.23 10.28
CA ASP A 110 -0.87 21.52 9.51
C ASP A 110 -0.81 21.18 8.01
N LYS A 111 0.13 20.31 7.62
CA LYS A 111 0.24 19.80 6.24
C LYS A 111 0.13 18.29 6.22
N TYR A 112 -0.54 17.74 5.21
CA TYR A 112 -0.58 16.29 4.99
C TYR A 112 0.83 15.72 4.89
N ILE A 113 1.11 14.65 5.62
CA ILE A 113 2.40 13.97 5.57
C ILE A 113 2.57 13.19 4.26
N SER A 114 3.81 12.85 3.91
CA SER A 114 4.12 11.81 2.94
C SER A 114 3.95 10.46 3.63
N ALA A 115 2.75 9.90 3.54
CA ALA A 115 2.33 8.72 4.27
C ALA A 115 2.78 7.44 3.53
N TYR A 116 4.08 7.17 3.52
CA TYR A 116 4.64 5.93 2.95
C TYR A 116 4.40 4.76 3.89
N PHE A 117 4.16 3.59 3.30
CA PHE A 117 3.98 2.34 4.04
C PHE A 117 4.67 1.17 3.33
N HIS A 118 4.89 0.09 4.05
CA HIS A 118 5.54 -1.12 3.57
C HIS A 118 5.01 -2.33 4.35
N ALA A 119 5.17 -3.53 3.80
CA ALA A 119 4.72 -4.76 4.46
C ALA A 119 5.67 -5.19 5.59
N CYS A 120 6.98 -5.01 5.44
CA CYS A 120 7.99 -5.42 6.41
C CYS A 120 9.26 -4.61 6.20
N SER A 121 9.80 -4.01 7.28
CA SER A 121 11.03 -3.22 7.26
C SER A 121 12.31 -4.04 7.48
N GLY A 122 12.17 -5.32 7.80
CA GLY A 122 13.29 -6.14 8.25
C GLY A 122 13.71 -5.89 9.71
N GLY A 123 12.82 -5.30 10.51
CA GLY A 123 13.01 -5.04 11.95
C GLY A 123 13.41 -3.60 12.30
N LYS A 124 13.67 -2.77 11.29
CA LYS A 124 13.98 -1.34 11.47
C LYS A 124 13.76 -0.60 10.16
N THR A 125 13.04 0.52 10.19
CA THR A 125 12.91 1.40 9.03
C THR A 125 14.21 2.18 8.78
N GLU A 126 14.40 2.64 7.55
CA GLU A 126 15.50 3.54 7.22
C GLU A 126 15.08 5.02 7.37
N ASP A 127 16.07 5.88 7.61
CA ASP A 127 15.87 7.32 7.53
C ASP A 127 15.71 7.74 6.08
N VAL A 128 14.79 8.67 5.81
CA VAL A 128 14.50 9.15 4.46
C VAL A 128 15.75 9.68 3.74
N SER A 129 16.64 10.31 4.47
CA SER A 129 17.88 10.87 3.90
C SER A 129 18.87 9.80 3.41
N ALA A 130 18.81 8.60 4.00
CA ALA A 130 19.63 7.47 3.58
C ALA A 130 19.14 6.85 2.26
N ILE A 131 17.83 6.92 1.98
CA ILE A 131 17.21 6.30 0.80
C ILE A 131 17.10 7.27 -0.38
N TRP A 132 16.64 8.51 -0.12
CA TRP A 132 16.34 9.49 -1.18
C TRP A 132 17.23 10.75 -1.13
N GLY A 133 18.39 10.66 -0.47
CA GLY A 133 19.36 11.75 -0.40
C GLY A 133 18.98 12.83 0.60
N LYS A 134 19.45 14.05 0.40
CA LYS A 134 19.42 15.15 1.38
C LYS A 134 18.03 15.65 1.82
N GLN A 135 16.97 14.86 1.66
CA GLN A 135 15.66 15.23 2.16
C GLN A 135 15.61 15.09 3.68
N ASN A 136 15.40 16.19 4.38
CA ASN A 136 15.15 16.18 5.82
C ASN A 136 13.64 16.25 6.06
N ILE A 137 13.01 15.09 6.23
CA ILE A 137 11.59 14.98 6.56
C ILE A 137 11.48 14.48 8.01
N PRO A 138 11.17 15.35 8.98
CA PRO A 138 11.34 15.07 10.42
C PRO A 138 10.55 13.89 10.95
N TYR A 139 9.52 13.44 10.25
CA TYR A 139 8.67 12.30 10.64
C TYR A 139 9.01 11.00 9.87
N LEU A 140 9.91 11.03 8.89
CA LEU A 140 10.41 9.86 8.16
C LEU A 140 11.81 9.48 8.64
N VAL A 141 11.88 9.09 9.89
CA VAL A 141 13.12 8.71 10.57
C VAL A 141 13.18 7.20 10.82
N SER A 142 14.36 6.71 11.09
CA SER A 142 14.56 5.29 11.42
C SER A 142 13.89 4.91 12.73
N VAL A 143 13.01 3.89 12.69
CA VAL A 143 12.25 3.37 13.84
C VAL A 143 12.40 1.85 13.90
N GLY A 144 12.62 1.32 15.10
CA GLY A 144 12.68 -0.15 15.33
C GLY A 144 11.29 -0.79 15.31
N SER A 145 11.17 -1.95 14.65
CA SER A 145 9.97 -2.77 14.58
C SER A 145 10.30 -4.22 14.93
N LYS A 146 10.43 -4.51 16.23
CA LYS A 146 10.88 -5.82 16.74
C LYS A 146 9.87 -6.94 16.47
N GLU A 147 8.60 -6.61 16.41
CA GLU A 147 7.46 -7.50 16.22
C GLU A 147 7.47 -8.15 14.82
N GLU A 148 8.08 -7.51 13.85
CA GLU A 148 8.20 -8.02 12.48
C GLU A 148 8.94 -9.36 12.37
N LYS A 149 9.76 -9.73 13.36
CA LYS A 149 10.43 -11.03 13.40
C LYS A 149 9.48 -12.22 13.40
N SER A 150 8.24 -12.02 13.82
CA SER A 150 7.18 -13.04 13.78
C SER A 150 6.49 -13.12 12.40
N TYR A 151 6.78 -12.18 11.50
CA TYR A 151 6.17 -12.16 10.18
C TYR A 151 6.65 -13.34 9.33
N ARG A 152 5.70 -14.02 8.69
CA ARG A 152 5.94 -15.27 7.93
C ARG A 152 7.06 -15.16 6.91
N ASN A 153 7.20 -14.01 6.25
CA ASN A 153 8.16 -13.76 5.19
C ASN A 153 9.35 -12.89 5.65
N TYR A 154 9.57 -12.79 6.96
CA TYR A 154 10.68 -12.00 7.51
C TYR A 154 12.05 -12.48 7.03
N THR A 155 12.20 -13.79 6.85
CA THR A 155 13.42 -14.41 6.33
C THR A 155 13.10 -15.33 5.17
N SER A 156 13.85 -15.20 4.08
CA SER A 156 13.79 -16.13 2.94
C SER A 156 15.17 -16.64 2.58
N GLN A 157 15.25 -17.86 2.03
CA GLN A 157 16.48 -18.45 1.55
C GLN A 157 16.29 -18.96 0.13
N VAL A 158 17.25 -18.66 -0.73
CA VAL A 158 17.30 -19.21 -2.10
C VAL A 158 18.63 -19.92 -2.28
N LYS A 159 18.58 -21.19 -2.74
CA LYS A 159 19.77 -21.94 -3.13
C LYS A 159 19.89 -21.94 -4.65
N LEU A 160 21.01 -21.47 -5.16
CA LEU A 160 21.32 -21.47 -6.58
C LEU A 160 22.58 -22.30 -6.81
N SER A 161 22.63 -23.05 -7.93
CA SER A 161 23.91 -23.60 -8.41
C SER A 161 24.80 -22.45 -8.93
N ILE A 162 26.11 -22.65 -8.91
CA ILE A 162 27.08 -21.66 -9.42
C ILE A 162 26.75 -21.30 -10.88
N SER A 163 26.49 -22.29 -11.73
CA SER A 163 26.13 -22.08 -13.13
C SER A 163 24.88 -21.21 -13.32
N LYS A 164 23.87 -21.41 -12.48
CA LYS A 164 22.63 -20.62 -12.55
C LYS A 164 22.83 -19.18 -12.02
N LEU A 165 23.75 -18.99 -11.10
CA LEU A 165 24.13 -17.66 -10.63
C LEU A 165 24.89 -16.89 -11.73
N GLU A 166 25.87 -17.54 -12.38
CA GLU A 166 26.61 -16.96 -13.51
C GLU A 166 25.70 -16.58 -14.67
N GLU A 167 24.75 -17.45 -15.04
CA GLU A 167 23.74 -17.15 -16.07
C GLU A 167 22.92 -15.88 -15.73
N LYS A 168 22.45 -15.76 -14.48
CA LYS A 168 21.71 -14.56 -14.04
C LYS A 168 22.54 -13.29 -14.08
N LEU A 169 23.79 -13.33 -13.60
CA LEU A 169 24.66 -12.18 -13.59
C LEU A 169 25.05 -11.70 -15.00
N ASN A 170 25.20 -12.64 -15.94
CA ASN A 170 25.50 -12.28 -17.33
C ASN A 170 24.27 -11.70 -18.07
N ASN A 171 23.06 -12.09 -17.71
CA ASN A 171 21.82 -11.56 -18.33
C ASN A 171 21.43 -10.16 -17.79
N GLU A 172 21.94 -9.71 -16.64
CA GLU A 172 21.70 -8.37 -16.11
C GLU A 172 22.67 -7.31 -16.67
N GLN A 173 23.66 -7.70 -17.49
CA GLN A 173 24.62 -6.79 -18.13
C GLN A 173 24.26 -6.42 -19.58
N THR A 174 23.09 -6.84 -20.07
CA THR A 174 22.54 -6.49 -21.39
C THR A 174 21.29 -5.64 -21.24
#